data_7ef8a42820b75d1ecb4d5a7934689335
#
_entry.id   7ef8a42820b75d1ecb4d5a7934689335
#
_cell.length_a   1.000
_cell.length_b   1.000
_cell.length_c   1.000
_cell.angle_alpha   90.00
_cell.angle_beta   90.00
_cell.angle_gamma   90.00
#
_symmetry.space_group_name_H-M   'P 1'
#
loop_
_entity.id
_entity.type
_entity.pdbx_description
1 polymer ?
#
loop_
_entity_poly.entity_id
_entity_poly.type
_entity_poly.pdbx_seq_one_letter_code
_entity_poly.pdbx_strand_id
1 'polypeptide(L)'
;MIKVRNDWKLDEIKALFEMPFNDLIFMAHNIHREVFDPNKVQVSSLLNIKTGACPEDCSYCSQSSKYDTGLEREKLLEIDQVLQQAKEAKDKGASRFCMGAAWRNPTDKSLDKVIPMIKGVKAMGMETCVTLGMLTQEQAFTLKEAGLDYYNHNIDTSKEHYSNVVTTRHFQDRLDTLEAVKNAEISVCSGGILGLGETETDRASMLQSLANLDVHPDSVPINLLVPIPGTPFENVKPPSESECVRTIAVARILMPKSVVRLSAGRLEMGESMQALCFFAGANSIFYGEQLLTTDNPTVASDQLLFDRLGINI
;
A
#
# COMPACT_ATOMS: atom_id res chain seq x y z
N MET A 1 -16.67 4.22 21.97
CA MET A 1 -15.61 4.89 21.17
C MET A 1 -14.34 4.06 21.24
N ILE A 2 -13.85 3.58 20.10
CA ILE A 2 -12.63 2.76 20.07
C ILE A 2 -11.43 3.59 20.54
N LYS A 3 -10.65 3.03 21.46
CA LYS A 3 -9.42 3.64 21.96
C LYS A 3 -8.28 3.34 20.97
N VAL A 4 -7.69 4.38 20.40
CA VAL A 4 -6.44 4.27 19.62
C VAL A 4 -5.27 4.14 20.57
N ARG A 5 -4.34 3.22 20.29
CA ARG A 5 -3.12 2.95 21.08
C ARG A 5 -1.89 3.04 20.17
N ASN A 6 -0.82 3.60 20.71
CA ASN A 6 0.48 3.74 20.03
C ASN A 6 1.62 3.15 20.89
N ASP A 7 1.29 2.23 21.81
CA ASP A 7 2.21 1.66 22.80
C ASP A 7 2.17 0.13 22.83
N TRP A 8 1.80 -0.49 21.70
CA TRP A 8 1.71 -1.93 21.56
C TRP A 8 3.06 -2.61 21.83
N LYS A 9 3.04 -3.67 22.66
CA LYS A 9 4.21 -4.54 22.85
C LYS A 9 4.19 -5.66 21.82
N LEU A 10 5.38 -6.11 21.39
CA LEU A 10 5.48 -7.19 20.41
C LEU A 10 4.77 -8.46 20.87
N ASP A 11 4.88 -8.82 22.17
CA ASP A 11 4.24 -10.02 22.71
C ASP A 11 2.71 -9.91 22.71
N GLU A 12 2.13 -8.71 22.90
CA GLU A 12 0.68 -8.50 22.75
C GLU A 12 0.23 -8.76 21.32
N ILE A 13 1.01 -8.31 20.33
CA ILE A 13 0.70 -8.51 18.91
C ILE A 13 0.88 -9.98 18.53
N LYS A 14 1.93 -10.64 19.00
CA LYS A 14 2.13 -12.09 18.79
C LYS A 14 0.96 -12.89 19.36
N ALA A 15 0.48 -12.54 20.56
CA ALA A 15 -0.70 -13.17 21.13
C ALA A 15 -1.95 -13.02 20.25
N LEU A 16 -2.11 -11.91 19.53
CA LEU A 16 -3.17 -11.78 18.52
C LEU A 16 -2.97 -12.74 17.34
N PHE A 17 -1.76 -12.90 16.84
CA PHE A 17 -1.47 -13.87 15.78
C PHE A 17 -1.70 -15.32 16.24
N GLU A 18 -1.49 -15.64 17.50
CA GLU A 18 -1.70 -16.97 18.10
C GLU A 18 -3.17 -17.28 18.43
N MET A 19 -4.07 -16.28 18.41
CA MET A 19 -5.49 -16.50 18.68
C MET A 19 -6.11 -17.53 17.74
N PRO A 20 -7.14 -18.31 18.21
CA PRO A 20 -7.96 -19.10 17.30
C PRO A 20 -8.49 -18.22 16.15
N PHE A 21 -8.41 -18.76 14.93
CA PHE A 21 -8.69 -17.98 13.72
C PHE A 21 -10.07 -17.29 13.76
N ASN A 22 -11.11 -18.01 14.14
CA ASN A 22 -12.46 -17.47 14.19
C ASN A 22 -12.61 -16.34 15.21
N ASP A 23 -11.96 -16.46 16.39
CA ASP A 23 -12.01 -15.44 17.43
C ASP A 23 -11.28 -14.16 16.97
N LEU A 24 -10.13 -14.31 16.30
CA LEU A 24 -9.37 -13.19 15.75
C LEU A 24 -10.16 -12.41 14.70
N ILE A 25 -10.70 -13.09 13.69
CA ILE A 25 -11.43 -12.40 12.61
C ILE A 25 -12.75 -11.81 13.11
N PHE A 26 -13.42 -12.45 14.08
CA PHE A 26 -14.61 -11.90 14.72
C PHE A 26 -14.30 -10.64 15.52
N MET A 27 -13.20 -10.62 16.29
CA MET A 27 -12.74 -9.42 16.99
C MET A 27 -12.43 -8.28 16.00
N ALA A 28 -11.69 -8.55 14.95
CA ALA A 28 -11.35 -7.57 13.93
C ALA A 28 -12.60 -7.03 13.21
N HIS A 29 -13.56 -7.90 12.89
CA HIS A 29 -14.83 -7.51 12.28
C HIS A 29 -15.65 -6.58 13.17
N ASN A 30 -15.75 -6.85 14.45
CA ASN A 30 -16.45 -5.98 15.39
C ASN A 30 -15.82 -4.59 15.44
N ILE A 31 -14.48 -4.52 15.52
CA ILE A 31 -13.73 -3.25 15.47
C ILE A 31 -13.99 -2.52 14.15
N HIS A 32 -13.97 -3.24 13.03
CA HIS A 32 -14.27 -2.66 11.72
C HIS A 32 -15.65 -2.01 11.69
N ARG A 33 -16.68 -2.72 12.15
CA ARG A 33 -18.07 -2.24 12.20
C ARG A 33 -18.30 -1.04 13.11
N GLU A 34 -17.48 -0.85 14.14
CA GLU A 34 -17.60 0.33 15.00
C GLU A 34 -17.09 1.61 14.33
N VAL A 35 -16.22 1.51 13.31
CA VAL A 35 -15.54 2.65 12.69
C VAL A 35 -15.99 2.90 11.27
N PHE A 36 -16.24 1.82 10.52
CA PHE A 36 -16.55 1.87 9.09
C PHE A 36 -17.86 1.15 8.78
N ASP A 37 -18.46 1.47 7.65
CA ASP A 37 -19.47 0.61 7.04
C ASP A 37 -18.77 -0.67 6.52
N PRO A 38 -19.10 -1.85 7.07
CA PRO A 38 -18.44 -3.11 6.71
C PRO A 38 -18.78 -3.57 5.28
N ASN A 39 -19.79 -2.99 4.67
CA ASN A 39 -20.23 -3.31 3.32
C ASN A 39 -19.82 -2.23 2.31
N LYS A 40 -18.85 -1.39 2.67
CA LYS A 40 -18.30 -0.38 1.78
C LYS A 40 -16.79 -0.54 1.62
N VAL A 41 -16.32 -0.57 0.35
CA VAL A 41 -14.91 -0.66 -0.01
C VAL A 41 -14.50 0.58 -0.80
N GLN A 42 -13.45 1.27 -0.35
CA GLN A 42 -12.85 2.39 -1.06
C GLN A 42 -12.01 1.86 -2.23
N VAL A 43 -12.23 2.39 -3.42
CA VAL A 43 -11.47 2.01 -4.62
C VAL A 43 -10.52 3.13 -5.04
N SER A 44 -9.28 2.74 -5.32
CA SER A 44 -8.23 3.61 -5.84
C SER A 44 -7.69 3.06 -7.14
N SER A 45 -7.32 3.93 -8.08
CA SER A 45 -6.55 3.51 -9.26
C SER A 45 -5.08 3.87 -9.09
N LEU A 46 -4.19 3.11 -9.71
CA LEU A 46 -2.74 3.30 -9.62
C LEU A 46 -2.13 3.34 -11.03
N LEU A 47 -1.39 4.39 -11.32
CA LEU A 47 -0.64 4.56 -12.56
C LEU A 47 0.86 4.62 -12.29
N ASN A 48 1.65 3.85 -13.05
CA ASN A 48 3.10 4.00 -13.08
C ASN A 48 3.45 5.15 -14.02
N ILE A 49 3.80 6.31 -13.45
CA ILE A 49 4.12 7.51 -14.25
C ILE A 49 5.57 7.55 -14.72
N LYS A 50 6.44 6.67 -14.19
CA LYS A 50 7.83 6.49 -14.63
C LYS A 50 8.29 5.08 -14.30
N THR A 51 8.60 4.27 -15.34
CA THR A 51 8.89 2.84 -15.24
C THR A 51 10.40 2.55 -15.25
N GLY A 52 10.83 1.67 -14.33
CA GLY A 52 12.17 1.08 -14.35
C GLY A 52 13.32 2.02 -14.01
N ALA A 53 14.56 1.50 -14.09
CA ALA A 53 15.81 2.21 -13.78
C ALA A 53 15.86 2.83 -12.37
N CYS A 54 15.18 2.23 -11.38
CA CYS A 54 15.34 2.60 -9.99
C CYS A 54 16.71 2.14 -9.48
N PRO A 55 17.50 3.00 -8.81
CA PRO A 55 18.84 2.63 -8.34
C PRO A 55 18.83 1.73 -7.08
N GLU A 56 17.65 1.54 -6.46
CA GLU A 56 17.48 0.66 -5.30
C GLU A 56 17.54 -0.82 -5.69
N ASP A 57 17.91 -1.68 -4.74
CA ASP A 57 18.07 -3.12 -4.90
C ASP A 57 16.97 -3.93 -4.21
N CYS A 58 15.77 -3.39 -4.05
CA CYS A 58 14.66 -4.12 -3.43
C CYS A 58 14.48 -5.48 -4.11
N SER A 59 14.70 -6.57 -3.39
CA SER A 59 14.83 -7.94 -3.91
C SER A 59 13.57 -8.51 -4.57
N TYR A 60 12.43 -7.83 -4.45
CA TYR A 60 11.15 -8.17 -5.06
C TYR A 60 10.80 -7.29 -6.27
N CYS A 61 11.55 -6.20 -6.52
CA CYS A 61 11.08 -5.13 -7.38
C CYS A 61 11.59 -5.25 -8.82
N SER A 62 10.66 -5.45 -9.76
CA SER A 62 10.94 -5.46 -11.20
C SER A 62 11.54 -4.15 -11.72
N GLN A 63 11.32 -3.03 -11.05
CA GLN A 63 11.76 -1.71 -11.48
C GLN A 63 13.21 -1.37 -11.09
N SER A 64 13.86 -2.26 -10.31
CA SER A 64 15.26 -2.11 -9.92
C SER A 64 16.20 -2.15 -11.14
N SER A 65 17.19 -1.27 -11.19
CA SER A 65 18.25 -1.32 -12.21
C SER A 65 19.30 -2.40 -11.92
N LYS A 66 19.18 -3.09 -10.77
CA LYS A 66 20.12 -4.14 -10.35
C LYS A 66 19.76 -5.52 -10.89
N TYR A 67 18.52 -5.68 -11.38
CA TYR A 67 18.00 -6.98 -11.83
C TYR A 67 17.58 -6.91 -13.28
N ASP A 68 17.75 -8.03 -13.99
CA ASP A 68 17.29 -8.18 -15.37
C ASP A 68 15.93 -8.90 -15.35
N THR A 69 14.87 -8.10 -15.33
CA THR A 69 13.48 -8.58 -15.28
C THR A 69 12.77 -8.48 -16.62
N GLY A 70 13.47 -8.07 -17.69
CA GLY A 70 12.86 -7.80 -18.99
C GLY A 70 11.95 -6.58 -19.03
N LEU A 71 11.83 -5.83 -17.92
CA LEU A 71 10.97 -4.65 -17.87
C LEU A 71 11.54 -3.50 -18.71
N GLU A 72 10.76 -3.03 -19.69
CA GLU A 72 11.13 -1.87 -20.49
C GLU A 72 11.15 -0.60 -19.62
N ARG A 73 12.16 0.26 -19.87
CA ARG A 73 12.34 1.51 -19.16
C ARG A 73 11.59 2.62 -19.87
N GLU A 74 10.73 3.30 -19.13
CA GLU A 74 9.97 4.44 -19.64
C GLU A 74 10.37 5.73 -18.92
N LYS A 75 10.33 6.81 -19.65
CA LYS A 75 10.51 8.16 -19.10
C LYS A 75 9.26 8.55 -18.31
N LEU A 76 9.39 9.63 -17.54
CA LEU A 76 8.23 10.26 -16.91
C LEU A 76 7.20 10.62 -17.98
N LEU A 77 5.96 10.19 -17.76
CA LEU A 77 4.84 10.48 -18.66
C LEU A 77 4.58 11.97 -18.75
N GLU A 78 4.02 12.39 -19.88
CA GLU A 78 3.56 13.76 -20.04
C GLU A 78 2.23 13.98 -19.27
N ILE A 79 1.99 15.20 -18.82
CA ILE A 79 0.84 15.53 -17.99
C ILE A 79 -0.50 15.12 -18.62
N ASP A 80 -0.67 15.33 -19.94
CA ASP A 80 -1.92 15.02 -20.62
C ASP A 80 -2.23 13.53 -20.61
N GLN A 81 -1.21 12.67 -20.69
CA GLN A 81 -1.36 11.21 -20.58
C GLN A 81 -1.84 10.82 -19.18
N VAL A 82 -1.25 11.43 -18.13
CA VAL A 82 -1.63 11.16 -16.73
C VAL A 82 -3.07 11.62 -16.46
N LEU A 83 -3.44 12.80 -16.93
CA LEU A 83 -4.78 13.34 -16.74
C LEU A 83 -5.86 12.55 -17.50
N GLN A 84 -5.52 12.02 -18.68
CA GLN A 84 -6.41 11.13 -19.41
C GLN A 84 -6.67 9.85 -18.63
N GLN A 85 -5.62 9.20 -18.08
CA GLN A 85 -5.74 8.00 -17.26
C GLN A 85 -6.52 8.26 -15.95
N ALA A 86 -6.29 9.43 -15.33
CA ALA A 86 -7.03 9.83 -14.14
C ALA A 86 -8.54 10.00 -14.42
N LYS A 87 -8.89 10.59 -15.57
CA LYS A 87 -10.27 10.71 -16.00
C LYS A 87 -10.93 9.35 -16.22
N GLU A 88 -10.25 8.44 -16.93
CA GLU A 88 -10.75 7.08 -17.14
C GLU A 88 -10.96 6.32 -15.83
N ALA A 89 -10.02 6.48 -14.87
CA ALA A 89 -10.15 5.88 -13.54
C ALA A 89 -11.37 6.45 -12.78
N LYS A 90 -11.59 7.76 -12.85
CA LYS A 90 -12.75 8.43 -12.26
C LYS A 90 -14.06 7.92 -12.87
N ASP A 91 -14.13 7.82 -14.19
CA ASP A 91 -15.31 7.35 -14.92
C ASP A 91 -15.65 5.89 -14.57
N LYS A 92 -14.66 5.09 -14.14
CA LYS A 92 -14.81 3.73 -13.61
C LYS A 92 -15.14 3.68 -12.10
N GLY A 93 -15.25 4.82 -11.41
CA GLY A 93 -15.66 4.92 -10.01
C GLY A 93 -14.52 5.04 -8.99
N ALA A 94 -13.25 5.18 -9.42
CA ALA A 94 -12.16 5.41 -8.48
C ALA A 94 -12.29 6.78 -7.80
N SER A 95 -12.26 6.80 -6.46
CA SER A 95 -12.29 8.02 -5.66
C SER A 95 -10.90 8.62 -5.46
N ARG A 96 -9.84 7.80 -5.59
CA ARG A 96 -8.44 8.20 -5.43
C ARG A 96 -7.61 7.76 -6.61
N PHE A 97 -6.73 8.65 -7.09
CA PHE A 97 -5.76 8.36 -8.13
C PHE A 97 -4.34 8.39 -7.58
N CYS A 98 -3.66 7.24 -7.64
CA CYS A 98 -2.31 7.05 -7.15
C CYS A 98 -1.33 7.09 -8.32
N MET A 99 -0.20 7.80 -8.16
CA MET A 99 0.85 7.94 -9.18
C MET A 99 2.17 7.46 -8.61
N GLY A 100 2.75 6.41 -9.18
CA GLY A 100 4.03 5.84 -8.76
C GLY A 100 5.14 6.17 -9.75
N ALA A 101 6.34 6.48 -9.25
CA ALA A 101 7.55 6.65 -10.06
C ALA A 101 8.71 5.84 -9.49
N ALA A 102 9.42 5.12 -10.35
CA ALA A 102 10.58 4.31 -9.98
C ALA A 102 11.80 5.19 -9.67
N TRP A 103 11.78 5.87 -8.52
CA TRP A 103 12.87 6.69 -8.00
C TRP A 103 13.30 6.25 -6.60
N ARG A 104 14.58 6.47 -6.29
CA ARG A 104 15.07 6.44 -4.91
C ARG A 104 14.51 7.63 -4.13
N ASN A 105 14.60 8.81 -4.71
CA ASN A 105 14.04 10.08 -4.25
C ASN A 105 13.81 10.99 -5.47
N PRO A 106 12.81 11.86 -5.47
CA PRO A 106 12.64 12.83 -6.53
C PRO A 106 13.72 13.91 -6.44
N THR A 107 14.04 14.50 -7.60
CA THR A 107 14.76 15.79 -7.67
C THR A 107 13.74 16.93 -7.76
N ASP A 108 14.13 18.15 -7.44
CA ASP A 108 13.24 19.32 -7.56
C ASP A 108 12.71 19.47 -9.00
N LYS A 109 13.58 19.26 -9.99
CA LYS A 109 13.19 19.23 -11.40
C LYS A 109 12.17 18.13 -11.73
N SER A 110 12.20 17.01 -11.02
CA SER A 110 11.19 15.96 -11.17
C SER A 110 9.86 16.37 -10.51
N LEU A 111 9.93 17.01 -9.35
CA LEU A 111 8.74 17.53 -8.65
C LEU A 111 8.05 18.62 -9.47
N ASP A 112 8.80 19.52 -10.14
CA ASP A 112 8.22 20.53 -11.04
C ASP A 112 7.32 19.93 -12.11
N LYS A 113 7.59 18.69 -12.53
CA LYS A 113 6.76 17.95 -13.51
C LYS A 113 5.59 17.21 -12.86
N VAL A 114 5.75 16.71 -11.63
CA VAL A 114 4.70 15.95 -10.94
C VAL A 114 3.64 16.89 -10.32
N ILE A 115 4.03 18.07 -9.87
CA ILE A 115 3.13 19.07 -9.27
C ILE A 115 1.93 19.41 -10.19
N PRO A 116 2.11 19.70 -11.49
CA PRO A 116 0.98 19.92 -12.40
C PRO A 116 0.06 18.69 -12.53
N MET A 117 0.60 17.46 -12.46
CA MET A 117 -0.20 16.24 -12.47
C MET A 117 -1.10 16.16 -11.23
N ILE A 118 -0.54 16.41 -10.03
CA ILE A 118 -1.30 16.45 -8.76
C ILE A 118 -2.42 17.49 -8.85
N LYS A 119 -2.11 18.72 -9.26
CA LYS A 119 -3.10 19.80 -9.40
C LYS A 119 -4.20 19.46 -10.40
N GLY A 120 -3.86 18.82 -11.51
CA GLY A 120 -4.82 18.41 -12.52
C GLY A 120 -5.77 17.32 -12.02
N VAL A 121 -5.26 16.31 -11.32
CA VAL A 121 -6.09 15.25 -10.71
C VAL A 121 -7.00 15.83 -9.61
N LYS A 122 -6.49 16.74 -8.77
CA LYS A 122 -7.30 17.47 -7.78
C LYS A 122 -8.44 18.27 -8.43
N ALA A 123 -8.16 18.95 -9.53
CA ALA A 123 -9.18 19.72 -10.26
C ALA A 123 -10.31 18.84 -10.81
N MET A 124 -10.08 17.53 -10.97
CA MET A 124 -11.13 16.56 -11.32
C MET A 124 -11.99 16.14 -10.11
N GLY A 125 -11.67 16.59 -8.89
CA GLY A 125 -12.39 16.23 -7.65
C GLY A 125 -12.01 14.85 -7.12
N MET A 126 -10.84 14.30 -7.49
CA MET A 126 -10.31 13.06 -6.93
C MET A 126 -9.30 13.34 -5.80
N GLU A 127 -9.18 12.42 -4.86
CA GLU A 127 -8.04 12.39 -3.96
C GLU A 127 -6.77 12.00 -4.73
N THR A 128 -5.65 12.61 -4.37
CA THR A 128 -4.34 12.32 -4.96
C THR A 128 -3.45 11.54 -4.00
N CYS A 129 -2.73 10.56 -4.53
CA CYS A 129 -1.69 9.85 -3.80
C CYS A 129 -0.45 9.73 -4.70
N VAL A 130 0.74 9.89 -4.14
CA VAL A 130 1.98 9.66 -4.90
C VAL A 130 2.94 8.75 -4.16
N THR A 131 3.75 8.01 -4.93
CA THR A 131 4.87 7.17 -4.48
C THR A 131 6.11 7.56 -5.27
N LEU A 132 6.96 8.45 -4.70
CA LEU A 132 8.10 9.04 -5.41
C LEU A 132 9.46 8.66 -4.78
N GLY A 133 9.47 7.70 -3.85
CA GLY A 133 10.65 7.35 -3.06
C GLY A 133 10.76 8.15 -1.77
N MET A 134 11.99 8.39 -1.30
CA MET A 134 12.24 9.17 -0.08
C MET A 134 12.03 10.66 -0.34
N LEU A 135 11.58 11.39 0.70
CA LEU A 135 11.39 12.84 0.63
C LEU A 135 12.24 13.56 1.70
N THR A 136 12.70 14.76 1.36
CA THR A 136 13.09 15.74 2.37
C THR A 136 11.86 16.46 2.93
N GLN A 137 12.05 17.15 4.05
CA GLN A 137 10.98 17.95 4.66
C GLN A 137 10.46 19.05 3.70
N GLU A 138 11.38 19.72 3.00
CA GLU A 138 11.04 20.78 2.04
C GLU A 138 10.24 20.23 0.86
N GLN A 139 10.61 19.05 0.37
CA GLN A 139 9.86 18.39 -0.72
C GLN A 139 8.46 17.98 -0.28
N ALA A 140 8.30 17.52 0.96
CA ALA A 140 6.99 17.20 1.52
C ALA A 140 6.10 18.45 1.61
N PHE A 141 6.62 19.59 2.10
CA PHE A 141 5.89 20.86 2.10
C PHE A 141 5.49 21.32 0.70
N THR A 142 6.40 21.22 -0.27
CA THR A 142 6.12 21.57 -1.68
C THR A 142 4.96 20.73 -2.25
N LEU A 143 4.93 19.43 -1.94
CA LEU A 143 3.85 18.56 -2.36
C LEU A 143 2.52 18.88 -1.67
N LYS A 144 2.55 19.25 -0.38
CA LYS A 144 1.36 19.73 0.33
C LYS A 144 0.77 20.99 -0.29
N GLU A 145 1.61 21.97 -0.61
CA GLU A 145 1.21 23.22 -1.29
C GLU A 145 0.62 22.94 -2.69
N ALA A 146 1.07 21.88 -3.35
CA ALA A 146 0.48 21.43 -4.61
C ALA A 146 -0.92 20.80 -4.45
N GLY A 147 -1.36 20.55 -3.20
CA GLY A 147 -2.66 19.96 -2.89
C GLY A 147 -2.65 18.43 -2.78
N LEU A 148 -1.47 17.82 -2.54
CA LEU A 148 -1.37 16.37 -2.34
C LEU A 148 -2.13 15.94 -1.08
N ASP A 149 -2.99 14.90 -1.21
CA ASP A 149 -3.73 14.33 -0.09
C ASP A 149 -2.95 13.25 0.64
N TYR A 150 -2.35 12.30 -0.11
CA TYR A 150 -1.67 11.12 0.44
C TYR A 150 -0.27 10.94 -0.14
N TYR A 151 0.66 10.50 0.69
CA TYR A 151 1.96 10.00 0.25
C TYR A 151 2.11 8.54 0.62
N ASN A 152 2.36 7.68 -0.37
CA ASN A 152 2.64 6.27 -0.14
C ASN A 152 4.14 6.03 0.02
N HIS A 153 4.51 5.45 1.15
CA HIS A 153 5.87 5.01 1.42
C HIS A 153 5.85 3.82 2.38
N ASN A 154 5.81 2.61 1.81
CA ASN A 154 5.74 1.38 2.60
C ASN A 154 7.03 1.17 3.38
N ILE A 155 6.93 0.57 4.57
CA ILE A 155 8.09 0.09 5.32
C ILE A 155 8.53 -1.31 4.86
N ASP A 156 7.75 -1.95 4.01
CA ASP A 156 7.90 -3.24 3.35
C ASP A 156 7.83 -4.45 4.31
N THR A 157 8.66 -4.48 5.37
CA THR A 157 8.75 -5.58 6.32
C THR A 157 9.19 -5.07 7.72
N SER A 158 9.56 -5.97 8.64
CA SER A 158 10.12 -5.59 9.94
C SER A 158 11.49 -4.95 9.81
N LYS A 159 11.91 -4.19 10.84
CA LYS A 159 13.27 -3.63 10.95
C LYS A 159 14.33 -4.74 10.91
N GLU A 160 14.04 -5.86 11.56
CA GLU A 160 14.95 -7.01 11.71
C GLU A 160 15.16 -7.74 10.38
N HIS A 161 14.10 -7.84 9.57
CA HIS A 161 14.15 -8.52 8.26
C HIS A 161 14.54 -7.59 7.10
N TYR A 162 14.52 -6.27 7.30
CA TYR A 162 14.65 -5.27 6.23
C TYR A 162 15.92 -5.41 5.40
N SER A 163 17.07 -5.69 6.03
CA SER A 163 18.35 -5.85 5.33
C SER A 163 18.41 -7.10 4.42
N ASN A 164 17.53 -8.06 4.62
CA ASN A 164 17.39 -9.22 3.72
C ASN A 164 16.63 -8.86 2.44
N VAL A 165 15.91 -7.75 2.44
CA VAL A 165 15.05 -7.30 1.34
C VAL A 165 15.69 -6.16 0.56
N VAL A 166 16.32 -5.19 1.24
CA VAL A 166 16.91 -3.98 0.65
C VAL A 166 18.24 -3.70 1.33
N THR A 167 19.33 -3.47 0.55
CA THR A 167 20.63 -3.11 1.09
C THR A 167 21.08 -1.68 0.74
N THR A 168 20.46 -1.06 -0.24
CA THR A 168 20.81 0.29 -0.73
C THR A 168 20.27 1.43 0.15
N ARG A 169 19.44 1.13 1.15
CA ARG A 169 18.93 2.06 2.15
C ARG A 169 18.60 1.33 3.46
N HIS A 170 18.47 2.08 4.54
CA HIS A 170 18.15 1.56 5.86
C HIS A 170 16.65 1.64 6.16
N PHE A 171 16.18 0.85 7.12
CA PHE A 171 14.80 0.91 7.61
C PHE A 171 14.44 2.30 8.15
N GLN A 172 15.40 2.96 8.80
CA GLN A 172 15.24 4.32 9.33
C GLN A 172 14.90 5.34 8.22
N ASP A 173 15.50 5.22 7.04
CA ASP A 173 15.19 6.11 5.90
C ASP A 173 13.70 6.08 5.50
N ARG A 174 13.03 4.94 5.76
CA ARG A 174 11.58 4.81 5.58
C ARG A 174 10.82 5.63 6.61
N LEU A 175 11.20 5.50 7.88
CA LEU A 175 10.55 6.21 8.98
C LEU A 175 10.76 7.73 8.86
N ASP A 176 11.97 8.17 8.52
CA ASP A 176 12.30 9.60 8.32
C ASP A 176 11.42 10.22 7.21
N THR A 177 11.16 9.45 6.13
CA THR A 177 10.23 9.90 5.07
C THR A 177 8.79 10.01 5.58
N LEU A 178 8.30 9.02 6.38
CA LEU A 178 6.97 9.08 6.96
C LEU A 178 6.82 10.25 7.93
N GLU A 179 7.86 10.57 8.69
CA GLU A 179 7.90 11.73 9.57
C GLU A 179 7.83 13.03 8.77
N ALA A 180 8.62 13.18 7.70
CA ALA A 180 8.57 14.36 6.83
C ALA A 180 7.17 14.56 6.21
N VAL A 181 6.53 13.48 5.76
CA VAL A 181 5.17 13.50 5.21
C VAL A 181 4.15 13.96 6.26
N LYS A 182 4.23 13.38 7.48
CA LYS A 182 3.36 13.75 8.60
C LYS A 182 3.53 15.21 8.99
N ASN A 183 4.78 15.69 9.11
CA ASN A 183 5.08 17.07 9.49
C ASN A 183 4.59 18.08 8.44
N ALA A 184 4.43 17.67 7.19
CA ALA A 184 3.80 18.46 6.14
C ALA A 184 2.26 18.35 6.13
N GLU A 185 1.66 17.66 7.10
CA GLU A 185 0.20 17.44 7.18
C GLU A 185 -0.36 16.74 5.92
N ILE A 186 0.41 15.87 5.29
CA ILE A 186 -0.04 14.97 4.23
C ILE A 186 -0.44 13.65 4.89
N SER A 187 -1.57 13.08 4.48
CA SER A 187 -2.01 11.76 4.96
C SER A 187 -1.01 10.67 4.59
N VAL A 188 -0.67 9.82 5.56
CA VAL A 188 0.30 8.74 5.38
C VAL A 188 -0.39 7.48 4.86
N CYS A 189 0.16 6.95 3.76
CA CYS A 189 -0.15 5.61 3.28
C CYS A 189 1.10 4.74 3.44
N SER A 190 1.11 3.83 4.41
CA SER A 190 2.27 2.97 4.68
C SER A 190 1.84 1.60 5.19
N GLY A 191 2.43 0.57 4.63
CA GLY A 191 2.16 -0.82 4.96
C GLY A 191 3.35 -1.71 4.61
N GLY A 192 3.07 -2.97 4.27
CA GLY A 192 4.11 -3.93 3.97
C GLY A 192 3.73 -4.96 2.92
N ILE A 193 4.65 -5.89 2.73
CA ILE A 193 4.55 -6.98 1.75
C ILE A 193 4.71 -8.29 2.50
N LEU A 194 3.77 -9.20 2.31
CA LEU A 194 3.82 -10.57 2.82
C LEU A 194 4.44 -11.49 1.77
N GLY A 195 5.29 -12.41 2.21
CA GLY A 195 5.96 -13.36 1.33
C GLY A 195 7.37 -12.94 0.92
N LEU A 196 8.02 -12.04 1.66
CA LEU A 196 9.42 -11.65 1.48
C LEU A 196 10.41 -12.62 2.17
N GLY A 197 9.96 -13.82 2.58
CA GLY A 197 10.73 -14.76 3.40
C GLY A 197 10.72 -14.43 4.89
N GLU A 198 9.88 -13.51 5.31
CA GLU A 198 9.67 -13.07 6.69
C GLU A 198 8.94 -14.14 7.52
N THR A 199 9.15 -14.10 8.83
CA THR A 199 8.43 -14.90 9.81
C THR A 199 7.16 -14.21 10.29
N GLU A 200 6.31 -14.94 11.04
CA GLU A 200 5.16 -14.33 11.74
C GLU A 200 5.60 -13.25 12.73
N THR A 201 6.72 -13.44 13.41
CA THR A 201 7.30 -12.42 14.29
C THR A 201 7.68 -11.15 13.52
N ASP A 202 8.20 -11.28 12.30
CA ASP A 202 8.50 -10.13 11.45
C ASP A 202 7.22 -9.39 11.03
N ARG A 203 6.15 -10.13 10.68
CA ARG A 203 4.83 -9.52 10.40
C ARG A 203 4.29 -8.76 11.60
N ALA A 204 4.42 -9.33 12.80
CA ALA A 204 4.03 -8.67 14.05
C ALA A 204 4.86 -7.41 14.32
N SER A 205 6.19 -7.45 14.13
CA SER A 205 7.11 -6.31 14.30
C SER A 205 6.87 -5.22 13.26
N MET A 206 6.57 -5.58 12.02
CA MET A 206 6.17 -4.64 10.96
C MET A 206 4.90 -3.88 11.37
N LEU A 207 3.85 -4.60 11.78
CA LEU A 207 2.60 -3.96 12.22
C LEU A 207 2.79 -3.14 13.49
N GLN A 208 3.65 -3.59 14.43
CA GLN A 208 4.03 -2.81 15.60
C GLN A 208 4.67 -1.48 15.23
N SER A 209 5.59 -1.48 14.26
CA SER A 209 6.26 -0.27 13.79
C SER A 209 5.26 0.77 13.26
N LEU A 210 4.22 0.34 12.54
CA LEU A 210 3.17 1.22 12.03
C LEU A 210 2.19 1.68 13.12
N ALA A 211 1.77 0.76 13.98
CA ALA A 211 0.78 1.05 15.03
C ALA A 211 1.36 1.89 16.17
N ASN A 212 2.68 1.95 16.32
CA ASN A 212 3.35 2.75 17.34
C ASN A 212 3.91 4.09 16.81
N LEU A 213 3.61 4.45 15.56
CA LEU A 213 3.82 5.81 15.10
C LEU A 213 2.94 6.76 15.92
N ASP A 214 3.38 7.99 16.16
CA ASP A 214 2.60 8.99 16.95
C ASP A 214 1.17 9.17 16.42
N VAL A 215 0.99 9.10 15.11
CA VAL A 215 -0.30 9.02 14.42
C VAL A 215 -0.27 7.80 13.52
N HIS A 216 -1.30 6.95 13.62
CA HIS A 216 -1.41 5.79 12.74
C HIS A 216 -1.46 6.24 11.27
N PRO A 217 -0.91 5.47 10.33
CA PRO A 217 -1.12 5.74 8.91
C PRO A 217 -2.62 5.80 8.58
N ASP A 218 -3.02 6.75 7.76
CA ASP A 218 -4.41 6.86 7.29
C ASP A 218 -4.80 5.67 6.42
N SER A 219 -3.85 5.11 5.70
CA SER A 219 -4.02 3.92 4.86
C SER A 219 -2.88 2.93 5.06
N VAL A 220 -3.24 1.66 5.24
CA VAL A 220 -2.29 0.55 5.47
C VAL A 220 -2.45 -0.49 4.36
N PRO A 221 -1.69 -0.39 3.28
CA PRO A 221 -1.68 -1.41 2.23
C PRO A 221 -0.98 -2.68 2.72
N ILE A 222 -1.68 -3.80 2.62
CA ILE A 222 -1.13 -5.14 2.78
C ILE A 222 -1.02 -5.74 1.38
N ASN A 223 0.22 -5.95 0.94
CA ASN A 223 0.55 -6.54 -0.34
C ASN A 223 0.88 -8.02 -0.14
N LEU A 224 0.50 -8.85 -1.08
CA LEU A 224 1.05 -10.18 -1.24
C LEU A 224 2.12 -10.12 -2.33
N LEU A 225 3.29 -10.68 -2.06
CA LEU A 225 4.38 -10.72 -3.04
C LEU A 225 3.88 -11.41 -4.32
N VAL A 226 4.09 -10.75 -5.43
CA VAL A 226 4.01 -11.35 -6.77
C VAL A 226 5.44 -11.65 -7.19
N PRO A 227 5.87 -12.92 -7.22
CA PRO A 227 7.23 -13.26 -7.61
C PRO A 227 7.49 -12.87 -9.08
N ILE A 228 8.56 -12.10 -9.32
CA ILE A 228 8.92 -11.65 -10.66
C ILE A 228 10.19 -12.36 -11.10
N PRO A 229 10.18 -13.05 -12.27
CA PRO A 229 11.38 -13.66 -12.82
C PRO A 229 12.53 -12.66 -12.97
N GLY A 230 13.74 -13.11 -12.66
CA GLY A 230 14.96 -12.28 -12.68
C GLY A 230 15.17 -11.45 -11.41
N THR A 231 14.25 -11.47 -10.44
CA THR A 231 14.48 -10.88 -9.11
C THR A 231 15.00 -11.92 -8.13
N PRO A 232 15.73 -11.53 -7.05
CA PRO A 232 16.16 -12.48 -6.01
C PRO A 232 15.02 -13.28 -5.37
N PHE A 233 13.80 -12.71 -5.34
CA PHE A 233 12.64 -13.35 -4.71
C PHE A 233 11.69 -14.05 -5.70
N GLU A 234 12.16 -14.35 -6.91
CA GLU A 234 11.35 -15.05 -7.93
C GLU A 234 10.84 -16.43 -7.50
N ASN A 235 11.54 -17.11 -6.57
CA ASN A 235 11.21 -18.44 -6.09
C ASN A 235 10.79 -18.48 -4.61
N VAL A 236 10.52 -17.34 -3.98
CA VAL A 236 10.07 -17.32 -2.59
C VAL A 236 8.65 -17.85 -2.49
N LYS A 237 8.43 -18.75 -1.52
CA LYS A 237 7.11 -19.34 -1.30
C LYS A 237 6.17 -18.31 -0.67
N PRO A 238 4.99 -18.05 -1.23
CA PRO A 238 4.03 -17.15 -0.64
C PRO A 238 3.51 -17.65 0.72
N PRO A 239 3.07 -16.78 1.62
CA PRO A 239 2.38 -17.17 2.84
C PRO A 239 1.05 -17.87 2.50
N SER A 240 0.53 -18.63 3.46
CA SER A 240 -0.79 -19.25 3.33
C SER A 240 -1.90 -18.19 3.35
N GLU A 241 -3.06 -18.54 2.78
CA GLU A 241 -4.24 -17.65 2.81
C GLU A 241 -4.62 -17.24 4.24
N SER A 242 -4.56 -18.18 5.20
CA SER A 242 -4.88 -17.90 6.60
C SER A 242 -3.89 -16.92 7.25
N GLU A 243 -2.61 -16.95 6.90
CA GLU A 243 -1.61 -15.98 7.37
C GLU A 243 -1.88 -14.58 6.84
N CYS A 244 -2.30 -14.47 5.58
CA CYS A 244 -2.69 -13.18 4.99
C CYS A 244 -3.92 -12.59 5.71
N VAL A 245 -4.98 -13.40 5.89
CA VAL A 245 -6.20 -12.96 6.60
C VAL A 245 -5.90 -12.58 8.04
N ARG A 246 -5.06 -13.37 8.77
CA ARG A 246 -4.59 -13.01 10.11
C ARG A 246 -3.90 -11.67 10.14
N THR A 247 -3.00 -11.41 9.21
CA THR A 247 -2.25 -10.14 9.15
C THR A 247 -3.19 -8.96 8.95
N ILE A 248 -4.22 -9.09 8.10
CA ILE A 248 -5.25 -8.07 7.89
C ILE A 248 -6.07 -7.86 9.17
N ALA A 249 -6.50 -8.94 9.83
CA ALA A 249 -7.25 -8.87 11.09
C ALA A 249 -6.45 -8.15 12.18
N VAL A 250 -5.17 -8.52 12.36
CA VAL A 250 -4.28 -7.87 13.34
C VAL A 250 -4.07 -6.40 12.97
N ALA A 251 -3.83 -6.07 11.71
CA ALA A 251 -3.71 -4.67 11.26
C ALA A 251 -4.96 -3.85 11.61
N ARG A 252 -6.16 -4.40 11.40
CA ARG A 252 -7.43 -3.75 11.79
C ARG A 252 -7.55 -3.53 13.29
N ILE A 253 -7.16 -4.51 14.12
CA ILE A 253 -7.21 -4.41 15.58
C ILE A 253 -6.25 -3.34 16.08
N LEU A 254 -5.02 -3.32 15.57
CA LEU A 254 -3.98 -2.37 16.00
C LEU A 254 -4.27 -0.94 15.54
N MET A 255 -4.75 -0.78 14.33
CA MET A 255 -5.00 0.52 13.68
C MET A 255 -6.47 0.67 13.28
N PRO A 256 -7.38 0.82 14.26
CA PRO A 256 -8.81 0.69 14.04
C PRO A 256 -9.41 1.76 13.11
N LYS A 257 -8.77 2.93 13.00
CA LYS A 257 -9.24 4.04 12.15
C LYS A 257 -8.59 4.11 10.79
N SER A 258 -7.55 3.29 10.56
CA SER A 258 -6.86 3.25 9.27
C SER A 258 -7.69 2.54 8.20
N VAL A 259 -7.58 2.99 6.98
CA VAL A 259 -8.08 2.24 5.81
C VAL A 259 -7.11 1.08 5.55
N VAL A 260 -7.53 -0.16 5.75
CA VAL A 260 -6.71 -1.35 5.45
C VAL A 260 -6.95 -1.75 4.01
N ARG A 261 -5.89 -1.70 3.20
CA ARG A 261 -5.99 -1.98 1.76
C ARG A 261 -5.50 -3.38 1.43
N LEU A 262 -6.37 -4.15 0.77
CA LEU A 262 -5.96 -5.35 0.06
C LEU A 262 -5.34 -4.89 -1.28
N SER A 263 -4.01 -4.99 -1.36
CA SER A 263 -3.23 -4.33 -2.40
C SER A 263 -2.74 -5.30 -3.49
N ALA A 264 -1.44 -5.41 -3.77
CA ALA A 264 -0.92 -6.32 -4.79
C ALA A 264 -1.15 -7.80 -4.44
N GLY A 265 -1.15 -8.67 -5.45
CA GLY A 265 -1.29 -10.13 -5.32
C GLY A 265 -2.74 -10.63 -5.29
N ARG A 266 -3.72 -9.78 -5.61
CA ARG A 266 -5.13 -10.15 -5.57
C ARG A 266 -5.54 -11.18 -6.64
N LEU A 267 -4.82 -11.27 -7.76
CA LEU A 267 -5.05 -12.31 -8.78
C LEU A 267 -4.80 -13.72 -8.24
N GLU A 268 -3.87 -13.87 -7.31
CA GLU A 268 -3.53 -15.15 -6.66
C GLU A 268 -4.51 -15.50 -5.53
N MET A 269 -5.40 -14.57 -5.16
CA MET A 269 -6.39 -14.74 -4.11
C MET A 269 -7.73 -15.19 -4.71
N GLY A 270 -8.21 -16.38 -4.30
CA GLY A 270 -9.58 -16.78 -4.63
C GLY A 270 -10.64 -15.87 -4.02
N GLU A 271 -11.87 -15.91 -4.54
CA GLU A 271 -13.00 -15.11 -4.03
C GLU A 271 -13.21 -15.32 -2.51
N SER A 272 -13.11 -16.56 -2.02
CA SER A 272 -13.29 -16.89 -0.59
C SER A 272 -12.23 -16.22 0.29
N MET A 273 -10.97 -16.18 -0.17
CA MET A 273 -9.91 -15.51 0.56
C MET A 273 -10.15 -14.00 0.60
N GLN A 274 -10.51 -13.39 -0.53
CA GLN A 274 -10.81 -11.95 -0.57
C GLN A 274 -12.02 -11.61 0.32
N ALA A 275 -13.07 -12.42 0.31
CA ALA A 275 -14.23 -12.27 1.20
C ALA A 275 -13.84 -12.32 2.68
N LEU A 276 -12.98 -13.26 3.06
CA LEU A 276 -12.42 -13.33 4.42
C LEU A 276 -11.55 -12.12 4.78
N CYS A 277 -10.79 -11.58 3.83
CA CYS A 277 -10.02 -10.35 4.03
C CYS A 277 -10.94 -9.15 4.30
N PHE A 278 -12.04 -8.99 3.56
CA PHE A 278 -13.03 -7.94 3.81
C PHE A 278 -13.73 -8.15 5.16
N PHE A 279 -14.10 -9.38 5.49
CA PHE A 279 -14.65 -9.70 6.80
C PHE A 279 -13.67 -9.37 7.93
N ALA A 280 -12.38 -9.68 7.76
CA ALA A 280 -11.31 -9.38 8.71
C ALA A 280 -10.97 -7.88 8.82
N GLY A 281 -11.59 -7.04 7.98
CA GLY A 281 -11.50 -5.58 8.08
C GLY A 281 -10.71 -4.88 7.00
N ALA A 282 -10.35 -5.55 5.89
CA ALA A 282 -9.93 -4.83 4.69
C ALA A 282 -11.11 -4.03 4.15
N ASN A 283 -10.88 -2.77 3.78
CA ASN A 283 -11.93 -1.87 3.27
C ASN A 283 -11.45 -0.95 2.15
N SER A 284 -10.38 -1.32 1.48
CA SER A 284 -9.91 -0.64 0.27
C SER A 284 -9.21 -1.62 -0.67
N ILE A 285 -9.28 -1.35 -1.97
CA ILE A 285 -8.54 -2.08 -3.01
C ILE A 285 -7.92 -1.12 -4.02
N PHE A 286 -6.95 -1.62 -4.78
CA PHE A 286 -6.63 -1.04 -6.09
C PHE A 286 -7.55 -1.62 -7.16
N TYR A 287 -8.09 -0.75 -7.99
CA TYR A 287 -9.10 -0.98 -9.01
C TYR A 287 -8.53 -0.68 -10.39
N GLY A 288 -8.69 -1.61 -11.32
CA GLY A 288 -8.11 -1.54 -12.67
C GLY A 288 -7.12 -2.67 -12.92
N GLU A 289 -6.92 -3.01 -14.17
CA GLU A 289 -6.29 -4.23 -14.65
C GLU A 289 -4.78 -4.30 -14.39
N GLN A 290 -4.16 -3.20 -14.03
CA GLN A 290 -2.73 -3.11 -13.83
C GLN A 290 -2.39 -2.26 -12.60
N LEU A 291 -1.39 -2.71 -11.84
CA LEU A 291 -0.70 -1.93 -10.81
C LEU A 291 0.52 -1.23 -11.43
N LEU A 292 1.62 -1.09 -10.68
CA LEU A 292 2.82 -0.44 -11.23
C LEU A 292 3.42 -1.25 -12.40
N THR A 293 3.64 -2.54 -12.20
CA THR A 293 4.30 -3.44 -13.17
C THR A 293 3.74 -4.86 -13.13
N THR A 294 2.67 -5.09 -12.41
CA THR A 294 2.00 -6.39 -12.26
C THR A 294 0.53 -6.28 -12.61
N ASP A 295 -0.02 -7.36 -13.10
CA ASP A 295 -1.45 -7.44 -13.38
C ASP A 295 -2.28 -7.40 -12.10
N ASN A 296 -3.54 -7.03 -12.24
CA ASN A 296 -4.52 -6.91 -11.17
C ASN A 296 -5.89 -7.40 -11.69
N PRO A 297 -6.84 -7.77 -10.82
CA PRO A 297 -8.18 -8.13 -11.27
C PRO A 297 -8.81 -7.05 -12.14
N THR A 298 -9.56 -7.48 -13.16
CA THR A 298 -10.29 -6.54 -14.02
C THR A 298 -11.40 -5.84 -13.23
N VAL A 299 -11.78 -4.64 -13.70
CA VAL A 299 -12.91 -3.90 -13.14
C VAL A 299 -14.19 -4.76 -13.12
N ALA A 300 -14.43 -5.54 -14.19
CA ALA A 300 -15.60 -6.42 -14.27
C ALA A 300 -15.55 -7.56 -13.24
N SER A 301 -14.37 -8.17 -12.99
CA SER A 301 -14.25 -9.21 -11.96
C SER A 301 -14.41 -8.67 -10.55
N ASP A 302 -13.92 -7.48 -10.27
CA ASP A 302 -14.11 -6.82 -8.98
C ASP A 302 -15.60 -6.46 -8.76
N GLN A 303 -16.27 -5.93 -9.79
CA GLN A 303 -17.69 -5.63 -9.69
C GLN A 303 -18.50 -6.90 -9.41
N LEU A 304 -18.22 -8.00 -10.11
CA LEU A 304 -18.90 -9.28 -9.89
C LEU A 304 -18.65 -9.80 -8.45
N LEU A 305 -17.44 -9.68 -7.93
CA LEU A 305 -17.12 -10.05 -6.55
C LEU A 305 -17.94 -9.20 -5.56
N PHE A 306 -17.98 -7.89 -5.75
CA PHE A 306 -18.73 -6.99 -4.87
C PHE A 306 -20.23 -7.23 -4.92
N ASP A 307 -20.81 -7.47 -6.10
CA ASP A 307 -22.21 -7.81 -6.26
C ASP A 307 -22.57 -9.10 -5.51
N ARG A 308 -21.73 -10.13 -5.58
CA ARG A 308 -21.91 -11.41 -4.85
C ARG A 308 -21.81 -11.24 -3.34
N LEU A 309 -20.96 -10.35 -2.88
CA LEU A 309 -20.74 -10.09 -1.44
C LEU A 309 -21.68 -9.01 -0.87
N GLY A 310 -22.46 -8.31 -1.70
CA GLY A 310 -23.28 -7.18 -1.27
C GLY A 310 -22.44 -5.98 -0.79
N ILE A 311 -21.25 -5.78 -1.37
CA ILE A 311 -20.32 -4.69 -1.05
C ILE A 311 -20.53 -3.53 -2.01
N ASN A 312 -20.58 -2.32 -1.46
CA ASN A 312 -20.66 -1.07 -2.22
C ASN A 312 -19.29 -0.40 -2.38
N ILE A 313 -19.09 0.39 -3.42
CA ILE A 313 -17.89 1.20 -3.64
C ILE A 313 -18.19 2.70 -3.51
#